data_8e6d63b011c9e3f6a67dd9d41219df35
#
_entry.id   8e6d63b011c9e3f6a67dd9d41219df35
#
_cell.length_a   1.000
_cell.length_b   1.000
_cell.length_c   1.000
_cell.angle_alpha   90.00
_cell.angle_beta   90.00
_cell.angle_gamma   90.00
#
_symmetry.space_group_name_H-M   'P 1'
#
loop_
_entity.id
_entity.type
_entity.pdbx_description
1 polymer ?
#
loop_
_entity_poly.entity_id
_entity_poly.type
_entity_poly.pdbx_seq_one_letter_code
_entity_poly.pdbx_strand_id
1 'polypeptide(L)' 'MKIASIDIGTNAIKSKIFKTTPASIEFIKGIRSPIRLGSDVFNDGNLSEGKLDQVIETIREYEEVFKENSISHYEIVA' A
#
# COMPACT_ATOMS: atom_id res chain seq x y z
N MET A 1 -17.86 -5.52 -6.29
CA MET A 1 -16.79 -5.81 -5.31
C MET A 1 -15.72 -4.74 -5.41
N LYS A 2 -15.19 -4.31 -4.30
CA LYS A 2 -14.05 -3.39 -4.27
C LYS A 2 -12.81 -4.12 -3.78
N ILE A 3 -11.71 -3.95 -4.48
CA ILE A 3 -10.42 -4.53 -4.13
C ILE A 3 -9.35 -3.44 -4.09
N ALA A 4 -8.24 -3.74 -3.45
CA ALA A 4 -7.13 -2.80 -3.36
C ALA A 4 -5.79 -3.52 -3.47
N SER A 5 -4.75 -2.76 -3.77
CA SER A 5 -3.37 -3.21 -3.69
C SER A 5 -2.58 -2.26 -2.83
N ILE A 6 -1.57 -2.78 -2.15
CA ILE A 6 -0.54 -1.97 -1.49
C ILE A 6 0.79 -2.34 -2.13
N ASP A 7 1.46 -1.36 -2.71
CA ASP A 7 2.75 -1.53 -3.37
C ASP A 7 3.83 -0.84 -2.54
N ILE A 8 4.76 -1.64 -2.00
CA ILE A 8 5.86 -1.13 -1.19
C ILE A 8 7.07 -0.94 -2.10
N GLY A 9 7.27 0.29 -2.54
CA GLY A 9 8.40 0.68 -3.38
C GLY A 9 9.54 1.27 -2.58
N THR A 10 10.63 1.61 -3.26
CA THR A 10 11.84 2.15 -2.64
C THR A 10 11.70 3.60 -2.18
N ASN A 11 10.82 4.36 -2.81
CA ASN A 11 10.62 5.78 -2.51
C ASN A 11 9.26 6.09 -1.89
N ALA A 12 8.30 5.19 -2.04
CA ALA A 12 6.95 5.43 -1.57
C ALA A 12 6.21 4.11 -1.40
N ILE A 13 5.22 4.14 -0.53
CA ILE A 13 4.20 3.09 -0.44
C ILE A 13 2.97 3.66 -1.14
N LYS A 14 2.39 2.87 -2.03
CA LYS A 14 1.23 3.27 -2.82
C LYS A 14 0.11 2.29 -2.63
N SER A 15 -1.12 2.77 -2.73
CA SER A 15 -2.29 1.91 -2.76
C SER A 15 -3.18 2.33 -3.92
N LYS A 16 -3.80 1.35 -4.56
CA LYS A 16 -4.78 1.58 -5.62
C LYS A 16 -6.06 0.84 -5.27
N ILE A 17 -7.18 1.51 -5.43
CA ILE A 17 -8.49 0.93 -5.15
C ILE A 17 -9.26 0.81 -6.46
N PHE A 18 -9.85 -0.36 -6.67
CA PHE A 18 -10.61 -0.69 -7.88
C PHE A 18 -11.99 -1.21 -7.51
N LYS A 19 -12.95 -0.93 -8.36
CA LYS A 19 -14.26 -1.57 -8.32
C LYS A 19 -14.31 -2.61 -9.43
N THR A 20 -14.69 -3.83 -9.08
CA THR A 20 -14.78 -4.91 -10.05
C THR A 20 -16.25 -5.34 -10.27
N THR A 21 -16.56 -5.67 -11.52
CA THR A 21 -17.83 -6.30 -11.91
C THR A 21 -17.49 -7.51 -12.78
N PRO A 22 -18.44 -8.42 -13.05
CA PRO A 22 -18.15 -9.53 -13.99
C PRO A 22 -17.65 -9.08 -15.36
N ALA A 23 -17.95 -7.85 -15.76
CA ALA A 23 -17.62 -7.33 -17.08
C ALA A 23 -16.45 -6.34 -17.10
N SER A 24 -16.02 -5.79 -15.96
CA SER A 24 -15.03 -4.71 -15.97
C SER A 24 -14.30 -4.54 -14.66
N ILE A 25 -13.15 -3.82 -14.73
CA ILE A 25 -12.39 -3.34 -13.59
C ILE A 25 -12.28 -1.82 -13.76
N GLU A 26 -12.70 -1.08 -12.74
CA GLU A 26 -12.68 0.38 -12.76
C GLU A 26 -11.76 0.90 -11.65
N PHE A 27 -10.81 1.75 -12.01
CA PHE A 27 -9.95 2.43 -11.05
C PHE A 27 -10.75 3.51 -10.32
N ILE A 28 -10.71 3.49 -8.98
CA ILE A 28 -11.42 4.47 -8.15
C ILE A 28 -10.48 5.58 -7.69
N LYS A 29 -9.41 5.21 -6.97
CA LYS A 29 -8.44 6.19 -6.50
C LYS A 29 -7.12 5.56 -6.13
N GLY A 30 -6.07 6.37 -6.11
CA GLY A 30 -4.75 6.00 -5.63
C GLY A 30 -4.34 6.84 -4.43
N ILE A 31 -3.53 6.25 -3.56
CA ILE A 31 -2.94 6.92 -2.40
C ILE A 31 -1.43 6.71 -2.50
N ARG A 32 -0.66 7.73 -2.14
CA ARG A 32 0.79 7.65 -2.14
C ARG A 32 1.33 8.22 -0.83
N SER A 33 2.18 7.44 -0.16
CA SER A 33 2.86 7.87 1.06
C SER A 33 4.36 7.83 0.83
N PRO A 34 5.04 8.99 0.79
CA PRO A 34 6.48 9.02 0.51
C PRO A 34 7.27 8.50 1.70
N ILE A 35 7.88 7.34 1.55
CA ILE A 35 8.77 6.73 2.54
C ILE A 35 10.03 6.32 1.78
N ARG A 36 11.18 6.86 2.17
CA ARG A 36 12.44 6.57 1.49
C ARG A 36 13.09 5.34 2.10
N LEU A 37 12.80 4.18 1.55
CA LEU A 37 13.35 2.90 2.00
C LEU A 37 14.65 2.54 1.29
N GLY A 38 14.84 3.04 0.06
CA GLY A 38 15.82 2.52 -0.89
C GLY A 38 17.23 2.35 -0.36
N SER A 39 17.84 3.41 0.20
CA SER A 39 19.23 3.34 0.61
C SER A 39 19.44 2.39 1.80
N ASP A 40 18.52 2.37 2.76
CA ASP A 40 18.63 1.48 3.92
C ASP A 40 18.53 0.02 3.51
N VAL A 41 17.56 -0.30 2.65
CA VAL A 41 17.31 -1.67 2.20
C VAL A 41 18.44 -2.17 1.30
N PHE A 42 18.88 -1.35 0.34
CA PHE A 42 19.88 -1.77 -0.63
C PHE A 42 21.30 -1.82 -0.07
N ASN A 43 21.62 -0.99 0.92
CA ASN A 43 22.94 -0.99 1.51
C ASN A 43 23.13 -2.10 2.53
N ASP A 44 22.16 -2.30 3.40
CA ASP A 44 22.28 -3.24 4.53
C ASP A 44 21.44 -4.51 4.35
N GLY A 45 20.52 -4.52 3.40
CA GLY A 45 19.59 -5.63 3.22
C GLY A 45 18.52 -5.73 4.31
N ASN A 46 18.49 -4.80 5.26
CA ASN A 46 17.56 -4.77 6.37
C ASN A 46 16.97 -3.37 6.56
N LEU A 47 15.72 -3.31 6.99
CA LEU A 47 15.10 -2.05 7.38
C LEU A 47 15.53 -1.68 8.80
N SER A 48 15.79 -0.39 9.03
CA SER A 48 15.97 0.11 10.40
C SER A 48 14.64 0.03 11.15
N GLU A 49 14.67 0.00 12.48
CA GLU A 49 13.45 -0.02 13.29
C GLU A 49 12.52 1.15 12.96
N GLY A 50 13.06 2.34 12.82
CA GLY A 50 12.27 3.52 12.48
C GLY A 50 11.58 3.41 11.13
N LYS A 51 12.27 2.86 10.13
CA LYS A 51 11.68 2.64 8.81
C LYS A 51 10.60 1.56 8.85
N LEU A 52 10.86 0.48 9.57
CA LEU A 52 9.88 -0.58 9.73
C LEU A 52 8.60 -0.05 10.40
N ASP A 53 8.74 0.75 11.45
CA ASP A 53 7.60 1.37 12.12
C ASP A 53 6.80 2.26 11.16
N GLN A 54 7.47 3.03 10.31
CA GLN A 54 6.80 3.86 9.30
C GLN A 54 6.01 3.02 8.30
N VAL A 55 6.58 1.89 7.86
CA VAL A 55 5.88 0.98 6.95
C VAL A 55 4.63 0.41 7.60
N ILE A 56 4.76 -0.09 8.83
CA ILE A 56 3.63 -0.68 9.56
C ILE A 56 2.53 0.36 9.78
N GLU A 57 2.89 1.56 10.20
CA GLU A 57 1.94 2.63 10.44
C GLU A 57 1.21 3.02 9.15
N THR A 58 1.94 3.12 8.04
CA THR A 58 1.35 3.44 6.74
C THR A 58 0.35 2.37 6.30
N ILE A 59 0.69 1.09 6.48
CA ILE A 59 -0.21 -0.01 6.15
C ILE A 59 -1.48 0.07 7.01
N ARG A 60 -1.35 0.38 8.29
CA ARG A 60 -2.51 0.55 9.18
C ARG A 60 -3.41 1.70 8.73
N GLU A 61 -2.84 2.80 8.28
CA GLU A 61 -3.60 3.92 7.74
C GLU A 61 -4.38 3.49 6.49
N TYR A 62 -3.75 2.72 5.61
CA TYR A 62 -4.41 2.20 4.41
C TYR A 62 -5.54 1.24 4.77
N GLU A 63 -5.35 0.39 5.79
CA GLU A 63 -6.40 -0.50 6.24
C GLU A 63 -7.63 0.25 6.75
N GLU A 64 -7.44 1.40 7.42
CA GLU A 64 -8.55 2.26 7.82
C GLU A 64 -9.31 2.81 6.61
N VAL A 65 -8.58 3.27 5.60
CA VAL A 65 -9.18 3.74 4.34
C VAL A 65 -9.96 2.60 3.68
N PHE A 66 -9.43 1.38 3.69
CA PHE A 66 -10.10 0.22 3.12
C PHE A 66 -11.40 -0.08 3.84
N LYS A 67 -11.42 -0.01 5.16
CA LYS A 67 -12.66 -0.18 5.93
C LYS A 67 -13.71 0.86 5.56
N GLU A 68 -13.30 2.12 5.45
CA GLU A 68 -14.21 3.21 5.09
C GLU A 68 -14.79 3.06 3.69
N ASN A 69 -14.07 2.40 2.80
CA ASN A 69 -14.47 2.21 1.41
C ASN A 69 -15.04 0.81 1.13
N SER A 70 -15.26 0.01 2.16
CA SER A 70 -15.82 -1.35 2.04
C SER A 70 -14.99 -2.25 1.11
N ILE A 71 -13.67 -2.19 1.25
CA ILE A 71 -12.78 -3.05 0.48
C ILE A 71 -12.91 -4.48 0.99
N SER A 72 -13.23 -5.41 0.09
CA SER A 72 -13.42 -6.81 0.46
C SER A 72 -12.13 -7.62 0.46
N HIS A 73 -11.13 -7.18 -0.28
CA HIS A 73 -9.85 -7.88 -0.37
C HIS A 73 -8.73 -6.94 -0.80
N TYR A 74 -7.55 -7.08 -0.22
CA TYR A 74 -6.37 -6.39 -0.71
C TYR A 74 -5.14 -7.29 -0.66
N GLU A 75 -4.12 -6.96 -1.45
CA GLU A 75 -2.85 -7.66 -1.49
C GLU A 75 -1.70 -6.67 -1.32
N ILE A 76 -0.63 -7.12 -0.68
CA ILE A 76 0.60 -6.35 -0.51
C ILE A 76 1.64 -6.91 -1.48
N VAL A 77 2.24 -6.01 -2.27
CA VAL A 77 3.28 -6.33 -3.23
C VAL A 77 4.53 -5.52 -2.88
N ALA A 78 5.66 -6.17 -2.89
CA ALA A 78 6.93 -5.51 -2.61
C ALA A 78 7.87 -5.52 -3.83
#